data_ae38c7a7f9a67ef83276b0c052632424
#
_entry.id   ae38c7a7f9a67ef83276b0c052632424
#
_cell.length_a   1.000
_cell.length_b   1.000
_cell.length_c   1.000
_cell.angle_alpha   90.00
_cell.angle_beta   90.00
_cell.angle_gamma   90.00
#
_symmetry.space_group_name_H-M   'P 1'
#
loop_
_entity.id
_entity.type
_entity.pdbx_description
1 polymer ?
#
loop_
_entity_poly.entity_id
_entity_poly.type
_entity_poly.pdbx_seq_one_letter_code
_entity_poly.pdbx_strand_id
1 'polypeptide(L)' 'AGRNSKADRIKAESVGNAIKMKYPDQPVYVHFYSPRWICRVGNYRTYGEAAKMLKLVKGMGYSAATIVKGQITVKGGQ' A
#
# COMPACT_ATOMS: atom_id res chain seq x y z
N ALA A 1 6.63 7.11 -24.97
CA ALA A 1 6.80 6.93 -23.84
C ALA A 1 5.70 6.37 -23.00
N GLY A 2 5.10 5.82 -22.91
CA GLY A 2 4.18 5.13 -22.26
C GLY A 2 3.96 5.37 -20.80
N ARG A 3 4.92 5.09 -20.04
CA ARG A 3 4.71 5.10 -18.60
C ARG A 3 4.62 6.49 -18.02
N ASN A 4 3.57 6.74 -17.27
CA ASN A 4 3.42 7.98 -16.54
C ASN A 4 3.70 7.74 -15.06
N SER A 5 4.96 7.85 -14.66
CA SER A 5 5.36 7.59 -13.29
C SER A 5 4.80 8.62 -12.31
N LYS A 6 4.49 9.82 -12.79
CA LYS A 6 3.86 10.82 -11.94
C LYS A 6 2.44 10.39 -11.53
N ALA A 7 1.68 9.81 -12.44
CA ALA A 7 0.35 9.31 -12.13
C ALA A 7 0.42 8.13 -11.16
N ASP A 8 1.38 7.24 -11.33
CA ASP A 8 1.63 6.15 -10.40
C ASP A 8 1.94 6.67 -9.00
N ARG A 9 2.79 7.69 -8.92
CA ARG A 9 3.16 8.30 -7.66
C ARG A 9 1.95 8.90 -6.96
N ILE A 10 1.15 9.66 -7.69
CA ILE A 10 -0.04 10.29 -7.13
C ILE A 10 -1.00 9.24 -6.60
N LYS A 11 -1.19 8.15 -7.34
CA LYS A 11 -2.05 7.06 -6.88
C LYS A 11 -1.52 6.39 -5.63
N ALA A 12 -0.23 6.10 -5.59
CA ALA A 12 0.38 5.47 -4.42
C ALA A 12 0.28 6.37 -3.19
N GLU A 13 0.52 7.67 -3.37
CA GLU A 13 0.39 8.62 -2.28
C GLU A 13 -1.06 8.77 -1.82
N SER A 14 -2.00 8.75 -2.75
CA SER A 14 -3.41 8.83 -2.42
C SER A 14 -3.86 7.61 -1.60
N VAL A 15 -3.42 6.43 -2.00
CA VAL A 15 -3.69 5.20 -1.26
C VAL A 15 -3.09 5.29 0.15
N GLY A 16 -1.84 5.72 0.23
CA GLY A 16 -1.15 5.86 1.52
C GLY A 16 -1.85 6.83 2.44
N ASN A 17 -2.27 7.97 1.90
CA ASN A 17 -2.98 8.99 2.68
C ASN A 17 -4.33 8.46 3.18
N ALA A 18 -5.06 7.75 2.32
CA ALA A 18 -6.36 7.19 2.70
C ALA A 18 -6.20 6.18 3.85
N ILE A 19 -5.20 5.32 3.74
CA ILE A 19 -4.94 4.33 4.79
C ILE A 19 -4.53 5.02 6.09
N LYS A 20 -3.66 6.01 6.00
CA LYS A 20 -3.19 6.73 7.18
C LYS A 20 -4.31 7.50 7.86
N MET A 21 -5.22 8.06 7.10
CA MET A 21 -6.37 8.77 7.68
C MET A 21 -7.32 7.82 8.39
N LYS A 22 -7.51 6.64 7.84
CA LYS A 22 -8.42 5.67 8.45
C LYS A 22 -7.77 4.91 9.60
N TYR A 23 -6.48 4.63 9.48
CA TYR A 23 -5.73 3.88 10.50
C TYR A 23 -4.46 4.64 10.85
N PRO A 24 -4.57 5.74 11.61
CA PRO A 24 -3.41 6.63 11.85
C PRO A 24 -2.27 5.99 12.63
N ASP A 25 -2.54 4.88 13.31
CA ASP A 25 -1.51 4.18 14.06
C ASP A 25 -0.62 3.30 13.18
N GLN A 26 -0.99 3.12 11.91
CA GLN A 26 -0.26 2.24 11.02
C GLN A 26 0.82 3.02 10.27
N PRO A 27 2.08 2.53 10.27
CA PRO A 27 3.11 3.15 9.44
C PRO A 27 2.78 2.95 7.97
N VAL A 28 2.90 4.02 7.19
CA VAL A 28 2.63 3.98 5.76
C VAL A 28 3.82 4.57 5.03
N TYR A 29 4.32 3.86 4.04
CA TYR A 29 5.46 4.26 3.25
C TYR A 29 5.12 4.23 1.77
N VAL A 30 5.54 5.27 1.04
CA VAL A 30 5.36 5.33 -0.40
C VAL A 30 6.74 5.48 -1.02
N HIS A 31 7.14 4.50 -1.82
CA HIS A 31 8.47 4.48 -2.43
C HIS A 31 8.40 4.06 -3.90
N PHE A 32 9.41 4.47 -4.63
CA PHE A 32 9.56 4.04 -6.02
C PHE A 32 10.35 2.73 -6.06
N TYR A 33 9.71 1.70 -6.56
CA TYR A 33 10.35 0.41 -6.85
C TYR A 33 10.19 0.18 -8.35
N SER A 34 11.25 0.48 -9.09
CA SER A 34 11.19 0.44 -10.55
C SER A 34 10.48 -0.80 -11.08
N PRO A 35 9.54 -0.64 -11.99
CA PRO A 35 9.11 0.59 -12.65
C PRO A 35 7.88 1.25 -12.01
N ARG A 36 7.56 0.96 -10.76
CA ARG A 36 6.31 1.43 -10.16
C ARG A 36 6.51 2.09 -8.82
N TRP A 37 5.59 2.97 -8.48
CA TRP A 37 5.44 3.47 -7.13
C TRP A 37 4.58 2.50 -6.34
N ILE A 38 4.99 2.21 -5.12
CA ILE A 38 4.34 1.22 -4.26
C ILE A 38 4.09 1.84 -2.90
N CYS A 39 2.87 1.64 -2.39
CA CYS A 39 2.52 2.00 -1.03
C CYS A 39 2.67 0.75 -0.16
N ARG A 40 3.39 0.89 0.95
CA ARG A 40 3.55 -0.19 1.92
C ARG A 40 3.04 0.24 3.28
N VAL A 41 2.41 -0.68 3.98
CA VAL A 41 1.81 -0.42 5.29
C VAL A 41 2.42 -1.36 6.32
N GLY A 42 2.89 -0.76 7.39
CA GLY A 42 3.30 -1.48 8.59
C GLY A 42 4.57 -2.27 8.48
N ASN A 43 4.95 -2.81 9.57
CA ASN A 43 5.86 -3.92 9.75
C ASN A 43 5.17 -4.79 10.76
N TYR A 44 4.69 -5.94 10.36
CA TYR A 44 3.93 -6.81 11.24
C TYR A 44 4.81 -7.97 11.68
N ARG A 45 4.73 -8.31 12.97
CA ARG A 45 5.56 -9.37 13.54
C ARG A 45 5.11 -10.74 13.10
N THR A 46 3.82 -10.92 12.92
CA THR A 46 3.27 -12.22 12.59
C THR A 46 2.43 -12.12 11.35
N TYR A 47 2.29 -13.26 10.67
CA TYR A 47 1.43 -13.35 9.51
C TYR A 47 -0.02 -13.02 9.87
N GLY A 48 -0.46 -13.43 11.08
CA GLY A 48 -1.82 -13.17 11.51
C GLY A 48 -2.13 -11.68 11.61
N GLU A 49 -1.19 -10.90 12.15
CA GLU A 49 -1.36 -9.46 12.22
C GLU A 49 -1.42 -8.84 10.83
N ALA A 50 -0.50 -9.28 9.95
CA ALA A 50 -0.47 -8.79 8.57
C ALA A 50 -1.76 -9.15 7.83
N ALA A 51 -2.24 -10.37 8.00
CA ALA A 51 -3.46 -10.81 7.33
C ALA A 51 -4.68 -10.03 7.79
N LYS A 52 -4.74 -9.69 9.06
CA LYS A 52 -5.82 -8.87 9.60
C LYS A 52 -5.84 -7.49 8.96
N MET A 53 -4.67 -6.86 8.87
CA MET A 53 -4.56 -5.55 8.24
C MET A 53 -4.82 -5.63 6.74
N LEU A 54 -4.37 -6.70 6.10
CA LEU A 54 -4.65 -6.93 4.68
C LEU A 54 -6.15 -6.92 4.40
N LYS A 55 -6.91 -7.60 5.24
CA LYS A 55 -8.36 -7.64 5.09
C LYS A 55 -8.96 -6.25 5.20
N LEU A 56 -8.48 -5.43 6.13
CA LEU A 56 -8.96 -4.07 6.28
C LEU A 56 -8.63 -3.20 5.07
N VAL A 57 -7.42 -3.33 4.55
CA VAL A 57 -6.99 -2.58 3.37
C VAL A 57 -7.79 -3.00 2.13
N LYS A 58 -8.02 -4.28 1.95
CA LYS A 58 -8.86 -4.76 0.85
C LYS A 58 -10.29 -4.23 0.98
N GLY A 59 -10.79 -4.12 2.20
CA GLY A 59 -12.11 -3.58 2.46
C GLY A 59 -12.26 -2.11 2.08
N MET A 60 -11.14 -1.41 1.94
CA MET A 60 -11.15 -0.02 1.47
C MET A 60 -11.24 0.08 -0.06
N GLY A 61 -11.25 -1.04 -0.76
CA GLY A 61 -11.33 -1.06 -2.22
C GLY A 61 -10.01 -1.43 -2.90
N TYR A 62 -8.97 -1.73 -2.16
CA TYR A 62 -7.66 -2.07 -2.72
C TYR A 62 -7.53 -3.59 -2.80
N SER A 63 -8.33 -4.19 -3.67
CA SER A 63 -8.43 -5.65 -3.76
C SER A 63 -7.14 -6.34 -4.21
N ALA A 64 -6.23 -5.59 -4.83
CA ALA A 64 -4.96 -6.12 -5.28
C ALA A 64 -3.87 -6.09 -4.20
N ALA A 65 -4.19 -5.60 -3.00
CA ALA A 65 -3.21 -5.56 -1.90
C ALA A 65 -2.74 -6.97 -1.54
N THR A 66 -1.45 -7.09 -1.25
CA THR A 66 -0.84 -8.37 -0.89
C THR A 66 0.12 -8.18 0.27
N ILE A 67 0.52 -9.29 0.89
CA ILE A 67 1.53 -9.28 1.94
C ILE A 67 2.88 -9.64 1.34
N VAL A 68 3.87 -8.76 1.55
CA VAL A 68 5.24 -9.02 1.13
C VAL A 68 6.16 -8.73 2.31
N LYS A 69 6.85 -9.74 2.78
CA LYS A 69 7.84 -9.61 3.87
C LYS A 69 7.26 -8.89 5.10
N GLY A 70 6.06 -9.26 5.51
CA GLY A 70 5.43 -8.69 6.70
C GLY A 70 4.85 -7.30 6.51
N GLN A 71 4.75 -6.82 5.28
CA GLN A 71 4.14 -5.53 4.97
C GLN A 71 3.01 -5.71 3.98
N ILE A 72 1.98 -4.89 4.14
CA ILE A 72 0.90 -4.83 3.15
C ILE A 72 1.39 -3.97 1.99
N THR A 73 1.29 -4.49 0.78
CA THR A 73 1.79 -3.83 -0.41
C THR A 73 0.64 -3.52 -1.36
N VAL A 74 0.53 -2.26 -1.75
CA VAL A 74 -0.45 -1.81 -2.75
C VAL A 74 0.32 -1.10 -3.85
N LYS A 75 0.22 -1.61 -5.06
CA LYS A 75 0.90 -1.01 -6.21
C LYS A 75 0.12 0.20 -6.69
N GLY A 76 0.82 1.31 -6.91
CA GLY A 76 0.23 2.46 -7.54
C GLY A 76 -0.21 2.11 -8.95
N GLY A 77 -1.29 2.70 -9.41
CA GLY A 77 -1.77 2.42 -10.74
C GLY A 77 -2.71 1.22 -10.86
N GLN A 78 -3.07 0.65 -9.75
CA GLN A 78 -4.05 -0.46 -9.75
C GLN A 78 -5.42 -0.02 -9.38
#